data_4964fac6e089cf168fd7f5cb177a3efd
#
_entry.id   4964fac6e089cf168fd7f5cb177a3efd
#
_cell.length_a   1.000
_cell.length_b   1.000
_cell.length_c   1.000
_cell.angle_alpha   90.00
_cell.angle_beta   90.00
_cell.angle_gamma   90.00
#
_symmetry.space_group_name_H-M   'P 1'
#
loop_
_entity.id
_entity.type
_entity.pdbx_description
1 polymer ?
#
loop_
_entity_poly.entity_id
_entity_poly.type
_entity_poly.pdbx_seq_one_letter_code
_entity_poly.pdbx_strand_id
1 'polypeptide(L)'
;MDVGMMMVFTNYGWENCSDQRVWDEEIRLARIAADSGFDCLWSAEHHFNDYSFVPDNLALMTHLTALCPNIDVGTAAVILPWHD
;
A
#
# COMPACT_ATOMS: atom_id res chain seq x y z
N MET A 1 -2.94 2.95 22.49
CA MET A 1 -3.74 3.11 21.25
C MET A 1 -2.90 2.74 20.05
N ASP A 2 -3.42 1.89 19.18
CA ASP A 2 -2.73 1.54 17.95
C ASP A 2 -3.07 2.53 16.85
N VAL A 3 -2.06 2.97 16.11
CA VAL A 3 -2.21 3.92 15.00
C VAL A 3 -1.72 3.26 13.72
N GLY A 4 -2.60 3.19 12.73
CA GLY A 4 -2.29 2.64 11.42
C GLY A 4 -2.26 3.71 10.34
N MET A 5 -1.55 3.41 9.25
CA MET A 5 -1.57 4.22 8.04
C MET A 5 -2.22 3.43 6.91
N MET A 6 -3.19 4.05 6.25
CA MET A 6 -3.77 3.48 5.03
C MET A 6 -2.97 3.94 3.83
N MET A 7 -2.45 2.99 3.08
CA MET A 7 -1.73 3.25 1.84
C MET A 7 -2.73 3.26 0.68
N VAL A 8 -2.82 4.38 -0.01
CA VAL A 8 -3.76 4.54 -1.13
C VAL A 8 -2.96 4.88 -2.39
N PHE A 9 -2.73 3.88 -3.21
CA PHE A 9 -1.99 4.02 -4.46
C PHE A 9 -2.93 4.60 -5.52
N THR A 10 -3.03 5.92 -5.55
CA THR A 10 -4.00 6.61 -6.41
C THR A 10 -3.31 7.63 -7.29
N ASN A 11 -3.67 7.61 -8.57
CA ASN A 11 -3.22 8.57 -9.56
C ASN A 11 -4.43 9.08 -10.34
N TYR A 12 -4.82 10.32 -10.08
CA TYR A 12 -5.99 10.93 -10.74
C TYR A 12 -5.67 11.52 -12.11
N GLY A 13 -4.55 11.14 -12.71
CA GLY A 13 -4.14 11.67 -14.00
C GLY A 13 -3.61 13.10 -13.95
N TRP A 14 -3.13 13.53 -12.80
CA TRP A 14 -2.49 14.83 -12.65
C TRP A 14 -1.20 14.87 -13.47
N GLU A 15 -0.94 16.04 -14.03
CA GLU A 15 0.22 16.23 -14.90
C GLU A 15 1.53 15.80 -14.23
N ASN A 16 2.38 15.15 -15.04
CA ASN A 16 3.72 14.74 -14.64
C ASN A 16 3.77 13.76 -13.46
N CYS A 17 2.69 13.05 -13.19
CA CYS A 17 2.69 12.02 -12.16
C CYS A 17 2.50 10.64 -12.79
N SER A 18 3.56 9.86 -12.85
CA SER A 18 3.50 8.48 -13.32
C SER A 18 3.03 7.53 -12.22
N ASP A 19 2.49 6.37 -12.62
CA ASP A 19 2.14 5.31 -11.66
C ASP A 19 3.36 4.86 -10.86
N GLN A 20 4.51 4.78 -11.51
CA GLN A 20 5.77 4.43 -10.83
C GLN A 20 6.08 5.42 -9.70
N ARG A 21 5.86 6.70 -9.94
CA ARG A 21 6.11 7.72 -8.91
C ARG A 21 5.15 7.57 -7.74
N VAL A 22 3.89 7.22 -7.99
CA VAL A 22 2.91 6.95 -6.91
C VAL A 22 3.40 5.78 -6.06
N TRP A 23 3.84 4.69 -6.68
CA TRP A 23 4.37 3.54 -5.97
C TRP A 23 5.60 3.91 -5.15
N ASP A 24 6.56 4.61 -5.74
CA ASP A 24 7.79 5.00 -5.05
C ASP A 24 7.49 5.87 -3.82
N GLU A 25 6.59 6.84 -3.95
CA GLU A 25 6.21 7.73 -2.86
C GLU A 25 5.45 6.99 -1.75
N GLU A 26 4.52 6.11 -2.11
CA GLU A 26 3.77 5.34 -1.11
C GLU A 26 4.70 4.40 -0.33
N ILE A 27 5.63 3.73 -1.00
CA ILE A 27 6.61 2.88 -0.32
C ILE A 27 7.52 3.72 0.58
N ARG A 28 7.92 4.90 0.13
CA ARG A 28 8.72 5.83 0.95
C ARG A 28 7.96 6.24 2.21
N LEU A 29 6.68 6.58 2.08
CA LEU A 29 5.82 6.95 3.21
C LEU A 29 5.62 5.78 4.18
N ALA A 30 5.47 4.56 3.66
CA ALA A 30 5.35 3.36 4.49
C ALA A 30 6.59 3.18 5.38
N ARG A 31 7.79 3.40 4.83
CA ARG A 31 9.03 3.29 5.59
C ARG A 31 9.14 4.39 6.64
N ILE A 32 8.72 5.61 6.31
CA ILE A 32 8.68 6.72 7.27
C ILE A 32 7.71 6.40 8.41
N ALA A 33 6.52 5.89 8.10
CA ALA A 33 5.55 5.51 9.12
C ALA A 33 6.09 4.43 10.04
N ALA A 34 6.72 3.41 9.48
CA ALA A 34 7.34 2.33 10.27
C ALA A 34 8.42 2.87 11.21
N ASP A 35 9.29 3.76 10.71
CA ASP A 35 10.36 4.36 11.51
C ASP A 35 9.83 5.36 12.54
N SER A 36 8.64 5.90 12.34
CA SER A 36 8.02 6.90 13.21
C SER A 36 7.15 6.30 14.32
N GLY A 37 7.07 4.97 14.40
CA GLY A 37 6.33 4.29 15.48
C GLY A 37 4.87 4.00 15.17
N PHE A 38 4.45 4.03 13.92
CA PHE A 38 3.13 3.54 13.54
C PHE A 38 3.03 2.03 13.80
N ASP A 39 1.84 1.56 14.15
CA ASP A 39 1.63 0.17 14.55
C ASP A 39 1.31 -0.73 13.37
N CYS A 40 0.66 -0.21 12.34
CA CYS A 40 0.21 -1.02 11.22
C CYS A 40 0.15 -0.22 9.91
N LEU A 41 0.46 -0.90 8.80
CA LEU A 41 0.24 -0.42 7.44
C LEU A 41 -0.91 -1.22 6.83
N TRP A 42 -1.84 -0.52 6.19
CA TRP A 42 -3.01 -1.11 5.53
C TRP A 42 -3.03 -0.76 4.06
N SER A 43 -3.48 -1.68 3.24
CA SER A 43 -3.71 -1.40 1.82
C SER A 43 -4.98 -2.06 1.31
N ALA A 44 -5.60 -1.43 0.31
CA ALA A 44 -6.77 -1.94 -0.38
C ALA A 44 -6.39 -2.45 -1.77
N GLU A 45 -7.20 -3.36 -2.32
CA GLU A 45 -7.05 -3.93 -3.66
C GLU A 45 -8.13 -3.39 -4.58
N HIS A 46 -7.71 -2.80 -5.71
CA HIS A 46 -8.61 -2.38 -6.78
C HIS A 46 -8.03 -2.76 -8.12
N HIS A 47 -8.91 -2.94 -9.11
CA HIS A 47 -8.57 -3.37 -10.46
C HIS A 47 -9.18 -2.43 -11.49
N PHE A 48 -8.46 -2.23 -12.61
CA PHE A 48 -8.94 -1.46 -13.77
C PHE A 48 -9.37 -0.02 -13.45
N ASN A 49 -8.62 0.65 -12.55
CA ASN A 49 -9.01 1.94 -12.05
C ASN A 49 -7.78 2.65 -11.47
N ASP A 50 -7.79 3.97 -11.49
CA ASP A 50 -6.67 4.80 -10.99
C ASP A 50 -6.73 5.05 -9.49
N TYR A 51 -7.73 4.52 -8.82
CA TYR A 51 -7.87 4.60 -7.38
C TYR A 51 -7.38 3.32 -6.72
N SER A 52 -6.42 3.46 -5.82
CA SER A 52 -5.83 2.35 -5.07
C SER A 52 -5.42 1.17 -5.99
N PHE A 53 -4.64 1.48 -7.02
CA PHE A 53 -4.28 0.51 -8.06
C PHE A 53 -3.22 -0.49 -7.58
N VAL A 54 -3.65 -1.34 -6.67
CA VAL A 54 -2.88 -2.48 -6.16
C VAL A 54 -3.59 -3.76 -6.62
N PRO A 55 -3.15 -4.36 -7.71
CA PRO A 55 -3.84 -5.54 -8.25
C PRO A 55 -3.56 -6.82 -7.47
N ASP A 56 -2.49 -6.86 -6.70
CA ASP A 56 -2.16 -7.99 -5.84
C ASP A 56 -1.71 -7.48 -4.46
N ASN A 57 -2.67 -7.43 -3.57
CA ASN A 57 -2.47 -6.89 -2.23
C ASN A 57 -1.60 -7.80 -1.36
N LEU A 58 -1.64 -9.11 -1.59
CA LEU A 58 -0.81 -10.04 -0.83
C LEU A 58 0.66 -9.93 -1.23
N ALA A 59 0.93 -9.72 -2.52
CA ALA A 59 2.30 -9.47 -2.99
C ALA A 59 2.86 -8.19 -2.37
N LEU A 60 2.05 -7.13 -2.32
CA LEU A 60 2.44 -5.86 -1.67
C LEU A 60 2.74 -6.08 -0.19
N MET A 61 1.88 -6.80 0.53
CA MET A 61 2.08 -7.07 1.95
C MET A 61 3.37 -7.86 2.20
N THR A 62 3.65 -8.84 1.36
CA THR A 62 4.90 -9.62 1.43
C THR A 62 6.12 -8.71 1.28
N HIS A 63 6.08 -7.80 0.32
CA HIS A 63 7.15 -6.83 0.09
C HIS A 63 7.34 -5.90 1.29
N LEU A 64 6.25 -5.36 1.83
CA LEU A 64 6.29 -4.47 2.99
C LEU A 64 6.80 -5.17 4.24
N THR A 65 6.48 -6.43 4.43
CA THR A 65 6.99 -7.23 5.56
C THR A 65 8.52 -7.30 5.53
N ALA A 66 9.11 -7.40 4.35
CA ALA A 66 10.56 -7.42 4.19
C ALA A 66 11.19 -6.04 4.41
N LEU A 67 10.53 -4.97 3.90
CA LEU A 67 11.03 -3.60 4.02
C LEU A 67 10.85 -3.01 5.43
N CYS A 68 9.78 -3.38 6.11
CA CYS A 68 9.37 -2.82 7.39
C CYS A 68 9.12 -3.95 8.39
N PRO A 69 10.19 -4.62 8.90
CA PRO A 69 10.02 -5.83 9.69
C PRO A 69 9.42 -5.60 11.09
N ASN A 70 9.40 -4.36 11.56
CA ASN A 70 8.95 -4.01 12.91
C ASN A 70 7.53 -3.43 12.97
N ILE A 71 6.76 -3.55 11.89
CA ILE A 71 5.40 -3.03 11.82
C ILE A 71 4.46 -4.12 11.30
N ASP A 72 3.23 -4.15 11.81
CA ASP A 72 2.21 -5.05 11.31
C ASP A 72 1.69 -4.58 9.95
N VAL A 73 1.28 -5.51 9.11
CA VAL A 73 0.69 -5.20 7.81
C VAL A 73 -0.66 -5.88 7.68
N GLY A 74 -1.60 -5.23 7.01
CA GLY A 74 -2.94 -5.75 6.84
C GLY A 74 -3.56 -5.38 5.50
N THR A 75 -4.55 -6.15 5.09
CA THR A 75 -5.30 -5.90 3.87
C THR A 75 -6.72 -5.45 4.18
N ALA A 76 -7.23 -4.51 3.38
CA ALA A 76 -8.57 -4.01 3.57
C ALA A 76 -9.26 -3.78 2.19
N ALA A 77 -9.51 -4.82 1.39
CA ALA A 77 -9.30 -6.24 1.64
C ALA A 77 -8.66 -6.95 0.44
N VAL A 78 -8.53 -8.28 0.49
CA VAL A 78 -8.17 -9.10 -0.67
C VAL A 78 -9.44 -9.50 -1.40
N ILE A 79 -9.49 -9.30 -2.72
CA ILE A 79 -10.66 -9.65 -3.55
C ILE A 79 -10.45 -11.06 -4.09
N LEU A 80 -10.95 -12.05 -3.36
CA LEU A 80 -10.69 -13.47 -3.64
C LEU A 80 -10.99 -13.92 -5.08
N PRO A 81 -12.06 -13.45 -5.76
CA PRO A 81 -12.32 -13.88 -7.13
C PRO A 81 -11.22 -13.54 -8.14
N TRP A 82 -10.32 -12.63 -7.84
CA TRP A 82 -9.19 -12.26 -8.69
C TRP A 82 -7.95 -13.15 -8.46
N HIS A 83 -8.00 -14.01 -7.46
CA HIS A 83 -6.87 -14.85 -7.08
C HIS A 83 -7.25 -16.34 -7.19
N ASP A 84 -6.34 -17.12 -7.76
CA ASP A 84 -6.52 -18.57 -7.89
C ASP A 84 -6.09 -19.33 -6.63
#